data_95bda552de9537a6997f5111e620cac0
#
_entry.id   95bda552de9537a6997f5111e620cac0
#
_cell.length_a   1.000
_cell.length_b   1.000
_cell.length_c   1.000
_cell.angle_alpha   90.00
_cell.angle_beta   90.00
_cell.angle_gamma   90.00
#
_symmetry.space_group_name_H-M   'P 1'
#
loop_
_entity.id
_entity.type
_entity.pdbx_description
1 polymer ?
#
loop_
_entity_poly.entity_id
_entity_poly.type
_entity_poly.pdbx_seq_one_letter_code
_entity_poly.pdbx_strand_id
1 'polypeptide(L)'
;MKQVIQIRCKNNKKTQKVAIGSTLFDIFSEIGLEMSHGPISCKVNNKVEGMHYRVYNSKDLEFLDMTSSSGSRAYTRTLFFVLCKAVKDIFPTSPDVIIDIPVSNGFYVDVRLGKELTEEEVGKLRNRMQEIIDARMPIRRYMVPTEDAIALFQEKGDVEKVKLLKTSGSIYTTYYKIGDYVDYYYGTLLTNTSELYLFGLEKYYDGMLLRIPSLKNPDQLGEITRQDKMFDIFKEHHRWQDIIGIRTVGDFNQAVTAGFSIDIINISEALQEKKIAQIAEDIAQRKGVKLVLLAGPSSSGKTTSCKRLSIQLAVNGLKPLQISLDDYFVDREKTPKDESGEYDYESIYALDLKLINEQFNALFRGEEVELPKYDFQSGKSKRSGKKLKMNDHNVLVVEGIHALNPELTSQIPDEQIYRVYASVLTTILLDNHNYIPTTDNRLLRRIIRDNKYRGVSAQETIHRWPSVRAGENKWIFPFQENADAMLNTAMLYELAVIKMQAEPLLQLVPENCEEYAEAYRLLKFLKYFKGIPYNNLPPTSLLREFLGGSSFHY
;
A
#
# COMPACT_ATOMS: atom_id res chain seq x y z
N MET A 1 -21.85 -4.49 -45.20
CA MET A 1 -21.33 -3.34 -44.42
C MET A 1 -20.92 -3.86 -43.06
N LYS A 2 -19.70 -3.56 -42.59
CA LYS A 2 -19.34 -3.88 -41.19
C LYS A 2 -20.25 -3.09 -40.26
N GLN A 3 -20.88 -3.76 -39.28
CA GLN A 3 -21.66 -3.07 -38.26
C GLN A 3 -20.73 -2.15 -37.44
N VAL A 4 -21.18 -0.93 -37.18
CA VAL A 4 -20.42 0.07 -36.44
C VAL A 4 -21.12 0.46 -35.16
N ILE A 5 -20.33 0.80 -34.15
CA ILE A 5 -20.79 1.34 -32.87
C ILE A 5 -20.19 2.73 -32.65
N GLN A 6 -20.78 3.49 -31.78
CA GLN A 6 -20.30 4.81 -31.41
C GLN A 6 -19.52 4.74 -30.10
N ILE A 7 -18.30 5.28 -30.08
CA ILE A 7 -17.48 5.43 -28.90
C ILE A 7 -17.23 6.91 -28.61
N ARG A 8 -17.11 7.28 -27.34
CA ARG A 8 -16.69 8.61 -26.89
C ARG A 8 -15.33 8.49 -26.21
N CYS A 9 -14.31 9.13 -26.80
CA CYS A 9 -12.99 9.20 -26.20
C CYS A 9 -12.91 10.40 -25.24
N LYS A 10 -12.69 10.14 -23.94
CA LYS A 10 -12.59 11.18 -22.92
C LYS A 10 -11.32 12.02 -23.06
N ASN A 11 -10.20 11.43 -23.53
CA ASN A 11 -8.92 12.12 -23.68
C ASN A 11 -8.99 13.34 -24.60
N ASN A 12 -9.67 13.22 -25.74
CA ASN A 12 -9.82 14.31 -26.73
C ASN A 12 -11.26 14.84 -26.87
N LYS A 13 -12.19 14.33 -26.04
CA LYS A 13 -13.64 14.68 -26.03
C LYS A 13 -14.37 14.42 -27.36
N LYS A 14 -13.79 13.60 -28.26
CA LYS A 14 -14.38 13.27 -29.56
C LYS A 14 -15.24 12.01 -29.48
N THR A 15 -16.25 11.98 -30.33
CA THR A 15 -17.09 10.81 -30.56
C THR A 15 -16.83 10.28 -31.97
N GLN A 16 -16.60 8.97 -32.11
CA GLN A 16 -16.23 8.33 -33.36
C GLN A 16 -16.99 7.01 -33.56
N LYS A 17 -17.22 6.64 -34.83
CA LYS A 17 -17.77 5.33 -35.21
C LYS A 17 -16.62 4.38 -35.45
N VAL A 18 -16.66 3.20 -34.82
CA VAL A 18 -15.69 2.12 -34.98
C VAL A 18 -16.39 0.80 -35.30
N ALA A 19 -15.68 -0.14 -35.90
CA ALA A 19 -16.25 -1.45 -36.22
C ALA A 19 -16.55 -2.25 -34.93
N ILE A 20 -17.66 -2.98 -34.90
CA ILE A 20 -17.96 -3.91 -33.80
C ILE A 20 -16.87 -4.96 -33.70
N GLY A 21 -16.39 -5.21 -32.46
CA GLY A 21 -15.35 -6.18 -32.17
C GLY A 21 -13.91 -5.66 -32.35
N SER A 22 -13.72 -4.36 -32.69
CA SER A 22 -12.40 -3.72 -32.66
C SER A 22 -11.78 -3.81 -31.27
N THR A 23 -10.48 -4.05 -31.21
CA THR A 23 -9.72 -3.98 -29.96
C THR A 23 -9.52 -2.53 -29.53
N LEU A 24 -9.23 -2.29 -28.25
CA LEU A 24 -8.85 -0.94 -27.79
C LEU A 24 -7.60 -0.43 -28.49
N PHE A 25 -6.69 -1.32 -28.88
CA PHE A 25 -5.49 -0.98 -29.65
C PHE A 25 -5.85 -0.47 -31.07
N ASP A 26 -6.74 -1.18 -31.78
CA ASP A 26 -7.22 -0.76 -33.10
C ASP A 26 -7.92 0.61 -32.99
N ILE A 27 -8.77 0.78 -31.99
CA ILE A 27 -9.52 2.02 -31.75
C ILE A 27 -8.55 3.19 -31.45
N PHE A 28 -7.53 2.97 -30.62
CA PHE A 28 -6.53 3.99 -30.32
C PHE A 28 -5.83 4.48 -31.60
N SER A 29 -5.43 3.55 -32.47
CA SER A 29 -4.80 3.86 -33.76
C SER A 29 -5.72 4.64 -34.70
N GLU A 30 -7.04 4.32 -34.70
CA GLU A 30 -8.03 5.01 -35.54
C GLU A 30 -8.40 6.41 -35.05
N ILE A 31 -8.35 6.65 -33.72
CA ILE A 31 -8.72 7.95 -33.12
C ILE A 31 -7.64 9.01 -33.35
N GLY A 32 -6.39 8.61 -33.63
CA GLY A 32 -5.26 9.52 -33.79
C GLY A 32 -4.92 10.29 -32.51
N LEU A 33 -5.02 9.61 -31.35
CA LEU A 33 -4.59 10.15 -30.07
C LEU A 33 -3.09 9.90 -29.91
N GLU A 34 -2.34 10.95 -29.56
CA GLU A 34 -0.92 10.85 -29.27
C GLU A 34 -0.70 10.75 -27.75
N MET A 35 0.13 9.81 -27.33
CA MET A 35 0.59 9.61 -25.95
C MET A 35 2.08 9.31 -25.98
N SER A 36 2.87 9.93 -25.12
CA SER A 36 4.35 9.90 -25.17
C SER A 36 4.94 8.49 -25.18
N HIS A 37 4.32 7.55 -24.44
CA HIS A 37 4.77 6.15 -24.36
C HIS A 37 3.67 5.17 -24.78
N GLY A 38 2.72 5.65 -25.60
CA GLY A 38 1.57 4.86 -26.04
C GLY A 38 0.57 4.54 -24.93
N PRO A 39 -0.58 3.92 -25.30
CA PRO A 39 -1.60 3.51 -24.34
C PRO A 39 -1.21 2.20 -23.68
N ILE A 40 -1.24 2.16 -22.37
CA ILE A 40 -0.96 0.95 -21.57
C ILE A 40 -2.25 0.18 -21.24
N SER A 41 -3.32 0.91 -20.97
CA SER A 41 -4.64 0.37 -20.65
C SER A 41 -5.71 1.41 -20.99
N CYS A 42 -6.98 1.04 -20.82
CA CYS A 42 -8.09 1.94 -21.08
C CYS A 42 -9.20 1.75 -20.03
N LYS A 43 -9.78 2.84 -19.52
CA LYS A 43 -11.04 2.75 -18.80
C LYS A 43 -12.18 2.63 -19.81
N VAL A 44 -12.90 1.53 -19.77
CA VAL A 44 -14.10 1.27 -20.55
C VAL A 44 -15.31 1.43 -19.62
N ASN A 45 -16.07 2.51 -19.77
CA ASN A 45 -17.12 2.90 -18.81
C ASN A 45 -16.62 2.83 -17.36
N ASN A 46 -15.47 3.46 -17.08
CA ASN A 46 -14.79 3.50 -15.78
C ASN A 46 -14.29 2.14 -15.23
N LYS A 47 -14.26 1.07 -16.03
CA LYS A 47 -13.54 -0.19 -15.70
C LYS A 47 -12.22 -0.26 -16.46
N VAL A 48 -11.13 -0.53 -15.77
CA VAL A 48 -9.82 -0.65 -16.42
C VAL A 48 -9.71 -1.99 -17.13
N GLU A 49 -9.48 -1.92 -18.46
CA GLU A 49 -9.28 -3.06 -19.35
C GLU A 49 -7.92 -2.95 -20.05
N GLY A 50 -7.35 -4.11 -20.40
CA GLY A 50 -6.15 -4.16 -21.21
C GLY A 50 -6.43 -3.87 -22.68
N MET A 51 -5.41 -3.47 -23.44
CA MET A 51 -5.55 -3.06 -24.84
C MET A 51 -6.05 -4.17 -25.79
N HIS A 52 -6.06 -5.42 -25.35
CA HIS A 52 -6.68 -6.55 -26.06
C HIS A 52 -8.22 -6.59 -25.98
N TYR A 53 -8.82 -5.79 -25.08
CA TYR A 53 -10.27 -5.80 -24.89
C TYR A 53 -11.00 -5.43 -26.18
N ARG A 54 -12.07 -6.18 -26.53
CA ARG A 54 -12.88 -5.94 -27.71
C ARG A 54 -14.18 -5.24 -27.36
N VAL A 55 -14.51 -4.20 -28.12
CA VAL A 55 -15.70 -3.38 -27.90
C VAL A 55 -16.82 -3.83 -28.80
N TYR A 56 -17.96 -4.23 -28.22
CA TYR A 56 -19.13 -4.75 -28.95
C TYR A 56 -20.35 -3.82 -28.90
N ASN A 57 -20.34 -2.79 -28.07
CA ASN A 57 -21.40 -1.79 -27.94
C ASN A 57 -20.81 -0.42 -27.63
N SER A 58 -21.63 0.62 -27.71
CA SER A 58 -21.20 1.99 -27.44
C SER A 58 -20.64 2.14 -26.03
N LYS A 59 -19.50 2.80 -25.92
CA LYS A 59 -18.70 2.95 -24.69
C LYS A 59 -18.04 4.32 -24.60
N ASP A 60 -17.84 4.77 -23.37
CA ASP A 60 -16.89 5.82 -23.04
C ASP A 60 -15.50 5.19 -22.82
N LEU A 61 -14.50 5.74 -23.48
CA LEU A 61 -13.12 5.26 -23.42
C LEU A 61 -12.19 6.37 -22.89
N GLU A 62 -11.32 6.02 -21.97
CA GLU A 62 -10.25 6.87 -21.47
C GLU A 62 -8.94 6.08 -21.50
N PHE A 63 -8.08 6.36 -22.48
CA PHE A 63 -6.77 5.70 -22.60
C PHE A 63 -5.81 6.20 -21.52
N LEU A 64 -5.07 5.29 -20.94
CA LEU A 64 -4.19 5.49 -19.81
C LEU A 64 -2.77 5.11 -20.18
N ASP A 65 -1.82 5.97 -19.85
CA ASP A 65 -0.37 5.76 -19.99
C ASP A 65 0.30 5.48 -18.63
N MET A 66 1.64 5.53 -18.60
CA MET A 66 2.46 5.30 -17.42
C MET A 66 2.22 6.33 -16.29
N THR A 67 1.74 7.53 -16.59
CA THR A 67 1.47 8.58 -15.59
C THR A 67 0.26 8.26 -14.72
N SER A 68 -0.63 7.40 -15.21
CA SER A 68 -1.77 6.92 -14.43
C SER A 68 -1.39 5.76 -13.50
N SER A 69 -2.00 5.71 -12.30
CA SER A 69 -1.77 4.61 -11.37
C SER A 69 -2.11 3.23 -11.96
N SER A 70 -3.12 3.15 -12.83
CA SER A 70 -3.52 1.89 -13.47
C SER A 70 -2.54 1.46 -14.56
N GLY A 71 -2.05 2.42 -15.36
CA GLY A 71 -1.02 2.16 -16.36
C GLY A 71 0.30 1.73 -15.71
N SER A 72 0.74 2.45 -14.70
CA SER A 72 1.95 2.08 -13.94
C SER A 72 1.86 0.67 -13.34
N ARG A 73 0.70 0.29 -12.79
CA ARG A 73 0.50 -1.08 -12.27
C ARG A 73 0.58 -2.14 -13.39
N ALA A 74 0.05 -1.86 -14.57
CA ALA A 74 0.12 -2.79 -15.70
C ALA A 74 1.56 -2.92 -16.24
N TYR A 75 2.26 -1.81 -16.35
CA TYR A 75 3.68 -1.76 -16.72
C TYR A 75 4.54 -2.57 -15.74
N THR A 76 4.38 -2.31 -14.45
CA THR A 76 5.11 -3.00 -13.37
C THR A 76 4.88 -4.51 -13.40
N ARG A 77 3.63 -4.97 -13.53
CA ARG A 77 3.33 -6.42 -13.64
C ARG A 77 3.97 -7.04 -14.88
N THR A 78 4.02 -6.29 -15.99
CA THR A 78 4.67 -6.78 -17.20
C THR A 78 6.18 -6.90 -17.02
N LEU A 79 6.81 -5.98 -16.27
CA LEU A 79 8.22 -6.13 -15.88
C LEU A 79 8.44 -7.36 -15.00
N PHE A 80 7.54 -7.63 -14.03
CA PHE A 80 7.61 -8.87 -13.23
C PHE A 80 7.53 -10.10 -14.10
N PHE A 81 6.63 -10.10 -15.08
CA PHE A 81 6.45 -11.22 -16.00
C PHE A 81 7.71 -11.48 -16.85
N VAL A 82 8.32 -10.41 -17.37
CA VAL A 82 9.57 -10.50 -18.15
C VAL A 82 10.74 -10.94 -17.26
N LEU A 83 10.81 -10.44 -16.01
CA LEU A 83 11.83 -10.84 -15.05
C LEU A 83 11.73 -12.33 -14.68
N CYS A 84 10.52 -12.81 -14.36
CA CYS A 84 10.31 -14.22 -14.02
C CYS A 84 10.65 -15.14 -15.20
N LYS A 85 10.31 -14.72 -16.45
CA LYS A 85 10.76 -15.43 -17.65
C LYS A 85 12.29 -15.43 -17.78
N ALA A 86 12.95 -14.30 -17.57
CA ALA A 86 14.41 -14.19 -17.64
C ALA A 86 15.11 -15.08 -16.60
N VAL A 87 14.58 -15.14 -15.37
CA VAL A 87 15.07 -16.05 -14.33
C VAL A 87 14.94 -17.51 -14.77
N LYS A 88 13.80 -17.88 -15.33
CA LYS A 88 13.59 -19.24 -15.85
C LYS A 88 14.51 -19.59 -17.00
N ASP A 89 14.79 -18.63 -17.88
CA ASP A 89 15.68 -18.86 -19.04
C ASP A 89 17.15 -19.02 -18.61
N ILE A 90 17.58 -18.34 -17.54
CA ILE A 90 18.98 -18.37 -17.05
C ILE A 90 19.20 -19.50 -16.03
N PHE A 91 18.21 -19.77 -15.17
CA PHE A 91 18.29 -20.78 -14.11
C PHE A 91 17.34 -21.93 -14.38
N PRO A 92 17.76 -22.98 -15.12
CA PRO A 92 16.88 -24.09 -15.53
C PRO A 92 16.28 -24.87 -14.35
N THR A 93 16.95 -24.86 -13.18
CA THR A 93 16.46 -25.45 -11.94
C THR A 93 15.21 -24.77 -11.40
N SER A 94 14.79 -23.66 -12.05
CA SER A 94 13.56 -22.91 -11.75
C SER A 94 13.41 -22.58 -10.28
N PRO A 95 14.30 -21.73 -9.73
CA PRO A 95 14.15 -21.27 -8.36
C PRO A 95 12.86 -20.44 -8.24
N ASP A 96 12.27 -20.46 -7.04
CA ASP A 96 11.19 -19.55 -6.72
C ASP A 96 11.68 -18.09 -6.82
N VAL A 97 10.87 -17.25 -7.46
CA VAL A 97 11.06 -15.82 -7.52
C VAL A 97 10.00 -15.17 -6.63
N ILE A 98 10.42 -14.39 -5.64
CA ILE A 98 9.51 -13.69 -4.74
C ILE A 98 9.66 -12.20 -4.96
N ILE A 99 8.55 -11.54 -5.30
CA ILE A 99 8.48 -10.11 -5.55
C ILE A 99 7.52 -9.51 -4.51
N ASP A 100 8.05 -8.98 -3.42
CA ASP A 100 7.22 -8.70 -2.26
C ASP A 100 7.45 -7.32 -1.61
N ILE A 101 8.67 -6.79 -1.61
CA ILE A 101 8.98 -5.58 -0.86
C ILE A 101 9.08 -4.37 -1.79
N PRO A 102 8.08 -3.44 -1.77
CA PRO A 102 8.22 -2.17 -2.43
C PRO A 102 9.21 -1.29 -1.64
N VAL A 103 10.38 -1.05 -2.19
CA VAL A 103 11.46 -0.31 -1.56
C VAL A 103 12.20 0.52 -2.59
N SER A 104 12.75 1.66 -2.20
CA SER A 104 13.62 2.48 -3.05
C SER A 104 13.02 2.83 -4.43
N ASN A 105 11.73 3.18 -4.47
CA ASN A 105 10.99 3.45 -5.72
C ASN A 105 11.04 2.30 -6.74
N GLY A 106 11.17 1.07 -6.26
CA GLY A 106 11.20 -0.16 -7.03
C GLY A 106 10.68 -1.34 -6.19
N PHE A 107 11.13 -2.54 -6.53
CA PHE A 107 10.75 -3.77 -5.84
C PHE A 107 11.98 -4.62 -5.56
N TYR A 108 12.12 -5.02 -4.31
CA TYR A 108 13.07 -6.05 -3.96
C TYR A 108 12.57 -7.40 -4.47
N VAL A 109 13.49 -8.16 -5.06
CA VAL A 109 13.24 -9.47 -5.63
C VAL A 109 14.21 -10.47 -5.04
N ASP A 110 13.67 -11.50 -4.43
CA ASP A 110 14.41 -12.66 -3.93
C ASP A 110 14.29 -13.83 -4.92
N VAL A 111 15.44 -14.35 -5.36
CA VAL A 111 15.51 -15.56 -6.20
C VAL A 111 16.13 -16.67 -5.36
N ARG A 112 15.33 -17.65 -5.01
CA ARG A 112 15.71 -18.72 -4.06
C ARG A 112 16.64 -19.77 -4.66
N LEU A 113 17.88 -19.38 -4.92
CA LEU A 113 18.94 -20.26 -5.44
C LEU A 113 19.65 -21.08 -4.34
N GLY A 114 19.32 -20.86 -3.04
CA GLY A 114 20.07 -21.43 -1.93
C GLY A 114 21.43 -20.74 -1.67
N LYS A 115 21.70 -19.65 -2.39
CA LYS A 115 22.88 -18.76 -2.24
C LYS A 115 22.49 -17.34 -2.57
N GLU A 116 23.28 -16.36 -2.17
CA GLU A 116 23.12 -14.98 -2.60
C GLU A 116 23.38 -14.83 -4.11
N LEU A 117 22.59 -13.95 -4.75
CA LEU A 117 22.84 -13.53 -6.11
C LEU A 117 24.11 -12.69 -6.19
N THR A 118 24.95 -12.94 -7.18
CA THR A 118 26.12 -12.13 -7.47
C THR A 118 25.75 -10.96 -8.40
N GLU A 119 26.58 -9.90 -8.43
CA GLU A 119 26.40 -8.79 -9.38
C GLU A 119 26.43 -9.27 -10.83
N GLU A 120 27.28 -10.26 -11.15
CA GLU A 120 27.35 -10.86 -12.49
C GLU A 120 26.04 -11.55 -12.87
N GLU A 121 25.43 -12.31 -11.95
CA GLU A 121 24.16 -12.99 -12.19
C GLU A 121 23.03 -11.98 -12.39
N VAL A 122 22.99 -10.90 -11.60
CA VAL A 122 22.03 -9.80 -11.78
C VAL A 122 22.24 -9.10 -13.14
N GLY A 123 23.50 -8.90 -13.56
CA GLY A 123 23.84 -8.39 -14.88
C GLY A 123 23.35 -9.28 -16.02
N LYS A 124 23.49 -10.60 -15.89
CA LYS A 124 22.98 -11.59 -16.86
C LYS A 124 21.44 -11.53 -16.94
N LEU A 125 20.76 -11.44 -15.79
CA LEU A 125 19.30 -11.30 -15.76
C LEU A 125 18.83 -10.02 -16.43
N ARG A 126 19.47 -8.88 -16.14
CA ARG A 126 19.16 -7.61 -16.79
C ARG A 126 19.31 -7.67 -18.31
N ASN A 127 20.41 -8.25 -18.79
CA ASN A 127 20.66 -8.41 -20.22
C ASN A 127 19.59 -9.33 -20.84
N ARG A 128 19.22 -10.43 -20.17
CA ARG A 128 18.17 -11.34 -20.66
C ARG A 128 16.81 -10.67 -20.72
N MET A 129 16.45 -9.85 -19.73
CA MET A 129 15.23 -9.03 -19.79
C MET A 129 15.24 -8.12 -21.01
N GLN A 130 16.37 -7.43 -21.27
CA GLN A 130 16.50 -6.56 -22.45
C GLN A 130 16.34 -7.33 -23.77
N GLU A 131 16.96 -8.51 -23.89
CA GLU A 131 16.79 -9.38 -25.06
C GLU A 131 15.33 -9.78 -25.30
N ILE A 132 14.57 -10.10 -24.23
CA ILE A 132 13.14 -10.43 -24.32
C ILE A 132 12.33 -9.20 -24.79
N ILE A 133 12.68 -8.02 -24.32
CA ILE A 133 12.04 -6.76 -24.72
C ILE A 133 12.34 -6.46 -26.21
N ASP A 134 13.58 -6.55 -26.61
CA ASP A 134 14.03 -6.26 -27.98
C ASP A 134 13.48 -7.28 -28.99
N ALA A 135 13.20 -8.50 -28.55
CA ALA A 135 12.56 -9.53 -29.36
C ALA A 135 11.09 -9.23 -29.69
N ARG A 136 10.50 -8.17 -29.12
CA ARG A 136 9.12 -7.72 -29.37
C ARG A 136 8.09 -8.85 -29.27
N MET A 137 8.19 -9.66 -28.22
CA MET A 137 7.35 -10.84 -28.06
C MET A 137 5.91 -10.45 -27.70
N PRO A 138 4.90 -11.03 -28.37
CA PRO A 138 3.50 -10.79 -28.02
C PRO A 138 3.17 -11.39 -26.65
N ILE A 139 2.48 -10.62 -25.82
CA ILE A 139 1.93 -11.06 -24.53
C ILE A 139 0.48 -11.46 -24.76
N ARG A 140 0.21 -12.76 -24.73
CA ARG A 140 -1.12 -13.30 -25.03
C ARG A 140 -1.89 -13.53 -23.73
N ARG A 141 -3.13 -13.06 -23.71
CA ARG A 141 -4.08 -13.23 -22.60
C ARG A 141 -5.03 -14.38 -22.92
N TYR A 142 -5.17 -15.31 -21.98
CA TYR A 142 -6.10 -16.42 -22.06
C TYR A 142 -7.08 -16.36 -20.90
N MET A 143 -8.35 -16.67 -21.15
CA MET A 143 -9.37 -16.84 -20.13
C MET A 143 -9.92 -18.26 -20.28
N VAL A 144 -9.79 -19.06 -19.24
CA VAL A 144 -10.17 -20.48 -19.22
C VAL A 144 -10.97 -20.78 -17.97
N PRO A 145 -11.72 -21.91 -17.91
CA PRO A 145 -12.23 -22.43 -16.66
C PRO A 145 -11.12 -22.55 -15.62
N THR A 146 -11.42 -22.21 -14.37
CA THR A 146 -10.39 -22.18 -13.31
C THR A 146 -9.75 -23.57 -13.09
N GLU A 147 -10.48 -24.63 -13.29
CA GLU A 147 -9.96 -26.01 -13.22
C GLU A 147 -8.86 -26.27 -14.25
N ASP A 148 -9.01 -25.77 -15.49
CA ASP A 148 -7.99 -25.88 -16.53
C ASP A 148 -6.73 -25.07 -16.17
N ALA A 149 -6.90 -23.88 -15.59
CA ALA A 149 -5.78 -23.09 -15.09
C ALA A 149 -5.05 -23.80 -13.93
N ILE A 150 -5.79 -24.41 -13.00
CA ILE A 150 -5.21 -25.21 -11.92
C ILE A 150 -4.38 -26.36 -12.48
N ALA A 151 -4.92 -27.12 -13.45
CA ALA A 151 -4.20 -28.21 -14.08
C ALA A 151 -2.91 -27.73 -14.77
N LEU A 152 -2.97 -26.59 -15.48
CA LEU A 152 -1.81 -25.97 -16.13
C LEU A 152 -0.71 -25.61 -15.12
N PHE A 153 -1.07 -24.93 -14.02
CA PHE A 153 -0.08 -24.53 -13.01
C PHE A 153 0.42 -25.72 -12.17
N GLN A 154 -0.38 -26.79 -12.00
CA GLN A 154 0.09 -28.05 -11.41
C GLN A 154 1.15 -28.72 -12.29
N GLU A 155 0.94 -28.78 -13.60
CA GLU A 155 1.94 -29.30 -14.56
C GLU A 155 3.25 -28.48 -14.53
N LYS A 156 3.15 -27.15 -14.31
CA LYS A 156 4.32 -26.27 -14.19
C LYS A 156 5.00 -26.31 -12.82
N GLY A 157 4.41 -26.99 -11.83
CA GLY A 157 4.95 -27.08 -10.47
C GLY A 157 4.71 -25.82 -9.62
N ASP A 158 3.84 -24.91 -10.04
CA ASP A 158 3.55 -23.65 -9.32
C ASP A 158 2.52 -23.87 -8.21
N VAL A 159 3.01 -24.28 -7.05
CA VAL A 159 2.19 -24.68 -5.89
C VAL A 159 1.37 -23.51 -5.35
N GLU A 160 1.96 -22.31 -5.27
CA GLU A 160 1.29 -21.15 -4.65
C GLU A 160 0.11 -20.67 -5.50
N LYS A 161 0.25 -20.64 -6.83
CA LYS A 161 -0.86 -20.31 -7.73
C LYS A 161 -1.98 -21.35 -7.66
N VAL A 162 -1.62 -22.63 -7.58
CA VAL A 162 -2.60 -23.71 -7.42
C VAL A 162 -3.40 -23.53 -6.13
N LYS A 163 -2.74 -23.23 -4.99
CA LYS A 163 -3.43 -22.95 -3.72
C LYS A 163 -4.36 -21.74 -3.84
N LEU A 164 -3.86 -20.64 -4.41
CA LEU A 164 -4.64 -19.43 -4.62
C LEU A 164 -5.90 -19.70 -5.45
N LEU A 165 -5.75 -20.33 -6.60
CA LEU A 165 -6.86 -20.60 -7.52
C LEU A 165 -7.89 -21.56 -6.93
N LYS A 166 -7.46 -22.62 -6.25
CA LYS A 166 -8.36 -23.56 -5.55
C LYS A 166 -9.21 -22.88 -4.47
N THR A 167 -8.72 -21.81 -3.87
CA THR A 167 -9.38 -21.12 -2.77
C THR A 167 -10.09 -19.82 -3.16
N SER A 168 -9.90 -19.33 -4.39
CA SER A 168 -10.47 -18.08 -4.89
C SER A 168 -11.97 -18.10 -5.15
N GLY A 169 -12.55 -19.28 -5.37
CA GLY A 169 -13.96 -19.44 -5.76
C GLY A 169 -14.30 -18.89 -7.15
N SER A 170 -13.30 -18.57 -7.96
CA SER A 170 -13.51 -18.05 -9.31
C SER A 170 -13.85 -19.18 -10.28
N ILE A 171 -14.84 -18.97 -11.16
CA ILE A 171 -15.24 -19.94 -12.19
C ILE A 171 -14.28 -19.89 -13.38
N TYR A 172 -13.81 -18.69 -13.73
CA TYR A 172 -12.87 -18.45 -14.81
C TYR A 172 -11.61 -17.75 -14.30
N THR A 173 -10.46 -18.16 -14.82
CA THR A 173 -9.15 -17.57 -14.52
C THR A 173 -8.51 -17.03 -15.79
N THR A 174 -7.90 -15.86 -15.66
CA THR A 174 -7.10 -15.26 -16.74
C THR A 174 -5.63 -15.47 -16.44
N TYR A 175 -4.88 -16.00 -17.41
CA TYR A 175 -3.43 -16.09 -17.35
C TYR A 175 -2.79 -15.49 -18.62
N TYR A 176 -1.49 -15.26 -18.56
CA TYR A 176 -0.72 -14.65 -19.65
C TYR A 176 0.41 -15.57 -20.12
N LYS A 177 0.81 -15.40 -21.40
CA LYS A 177 1.85 -16.19 -22.02
C LYS A 177 2.81 -15.34 -22.84
N ILE A 178 4.13 -15.53 -22.64
CA ILE A 178 5.22 -15.00 -23.49
C ILE A 178 6.02 -16.19 -23.99
N GLY A 179 5.98 -16.48 -25.30
CA GLY A 179 6.61 -17.68 -25.85
C GLY A 179 6.04 -18.95 -25.22
N ASP A 180 6.85 -19.69 -24.51
CA ASP A 180 6.50 -20.92 -23.75
C ASP A 180 6.23 -20.67 -22.27
N TYR A 181 6.58 -19.49 -21.74
CA TYR A 181 6.40 -19.12 -20.35
C TYR A 181 4.97 -18.65 -20.07
N VAL A 182 4.35 -19.21 -19.05
CA VAL A 182 3.00 -18.86 -18.60
C VAL A 182 3.03 -18.39 -17.16
N ASP A 183 2.19 -17.39 -16.84
CA ASP A 183 2.07 -16.87 -15.48
C ASP A 183 0.69 -16.26 -15.23
N TYR A 184 0.37 -16.08 -13.96
CA TYR A 184 -0.88 -15.52 -13.50
C TYR A 184 -0.68 -14.12 -12.90
N TYR A 185 -1.54 -13.18 -13.30
CA TYR A 185 -1.62 -11.84 -12.70
C TYR A 185 -3.08 -11.43 -12.54
N TYR A 186 -3.42 -10.88 -11.37
CA TYR A 186 -4.81 -10.46 -11.08
C TYR A 186 -5.23 -9.17 -11.78
N GLY A 187 -4.36 -8.52 -12.54
CA GLY A 187 -4.61 -7.29 -13.30
C GLY A 187 -4.17 -7.40 -14.76
N THR A 188 -4.31 -6.30 -15.47
CA THR A 188 -3.91 -6.21 -16.89
C THR A 188 -2.40 -6.12 -17.04
N LEU A 189 -1.89 -6.64 -18.17
CA LEU A 189 -0.51 -6.49 -18.65
C LEU A 189 -0.52 -5.74 -19.99
N LEU A 190 0.65 -5.34 -20.43
CA LEU A 190 0.90 -4.81 -21.78
C LEU A 190 0.62 -5.90 -22.85
N THR A 191 0.56 -5.50 -24.12
CA THR A 191 0.26 -6.40 -25.23
C THR A 191 1.50 -7.00 -25.87
N ASN A 192 2.63 -6.32 -25.72
CA ASN A 192 3.91 -6.70 -26.29
C ASN A 192 5.05 -6.30 -25.35
N THR A 193 6.12 -7.07 -25.34
CA THR A 193 7.29 -6.78 -24.50
C THR A 193 7.99 -5.48 -24.92
N SER A 194 7.92 -5.08 -26.21
CA SER A 194 8.52 -3.83 -26.71
C SER A 194 7.86 -2.56 -26.18
N GLU A 195 6.72 -2.65 -25.50
CA GLU A 195 6.08 -1.52 -24.84
C GLU A 195 6.77 -1.17 -23.50
N LEU A 196 7.69 -2.03 -23.02
CA LEU A 196 8.56 -1.77 -21.87
C LEU A 196 9.78 -0.98 -22.35
N TYR A 197 9.81 0.32 -22.11
CA TYR A 197 10.83 1.22 -22.63
C TYR A 197 11.93 1.58 -21.62
N LEU A 198 11.69 1.41 -20.31
CA LEU A 198 12.65 1.77 -19.27
C LEU A 198 12.49 0.86 -18.04
N PHE A 199 13.58 0.28 -17.58
CA PHE A 199 13.69 -0.43 -16.32
C PHE A 199 15.14 -0.43 -15.82
N GLY A 200 15.34 -0.70 -14.53
CA GLY A 200 16.65 -0.98 -13.96
C GLY A 200 16.61 -2.30 -13.18
N LEU A 201 17.71 -3.02 -13.16
CA LEU A 201 17.89 -4.21 -12.33
C LEU A 201 19.30 -4.19 -11.74
N GLU A 202 19.39 -4.14 -10.42
CA GLU A 202 20.65 -3.93 -9.70
C GLU A 202 20.72 -4.86 -8.50
N LYS A 203 21.95 -5.23 -8.08
CA LYS A 203 22.18 -5.96 -6.83
C LYS A 203 21.71 -5.09 -5.65
N TYR A 204 20.91 -5.69 -4.75
CA TYR A 204 20.38 -5.00 -3.59
C TYR A 204 20.29 -5.99 -2.41
N TYR A 205 21.08 -5.76 -1.36
CA TYR A 205 21.29 -6.71 -0.25
C TYR A 205 21.62 -8.11 -0.76
N ASP A 206 20.91 -9.15 -0.30
CA ASP A 206 21.07 -10.56 -0.70
C ASP A 206 20.31 -10.93 -1.99
N GLY A 207 19.42 -10.05 -2.49
CA GLY A 207 18.68 -10.20 -3.74
C GLY A 207 19.01 -9.13 -4.77
N MET A 208 17.96 -8.61 -5.43
CA MET A 208 18.07 -7.55 -6.44
C MET A 208 16.92 -6.55 -6.32
N LEU A 209 17.14 -5.34 -6.83
CA LEU A 209 16.15 -4.27 -6.93
C LEU A 209 15.71 -4.11 -8.39
N LEU A 210 14.44 -4.37 -8.66
CA LEU A 210 13.81 -4.03 -9.93
C LEU A 210 13.27 -2.59 -9.84
N ARG A 211 13.87 -1.69 -10.61
CA ARG A 211 13.48 -0.28 -10.68
C ARG A 211 12.47 -0.07 -11.81
N ILE A 212 11.50 0.78 -11.54
CA ILE A 212 10.44 1.13 -12.49
C ILE A 212 10.50 2.63 -12.83
N PRO A 213 9.93 3.05 -13.98
CA PRO A 213 9.81 4.47 -14.29
C PRO A 213 9.04 5.24 -13.22
N SER A 214 9.45 6.47 -12.97
CA SER A 214 8.76 7.34 -12.01
C SER A 214 7.38 7.76 -12.56
N LEU A 215 6.36 7.74 -11.72
CA LEU A 215 5.02 8.26 -12.08
C LEU A 215 5.03 9.75 -12.43
N LYS A 216 5.92 10.54 -11.81
CA LYS A 216 6.04 11.99 -12.05
C LYS A 216 6.84 12.30 -13.30
N ASN A 217 7.84 11.50 -13.59
CA ASN A 217 8.69 11.63 -14.78
C ASN A 217 8.94 10.24 -15.38
N PRO A 218 8.06 9.76 -16.29
CA PRO A 218 8.15 8.42 -16.85
C PRO A 218 9.42 8.12 -17.65
N ASP A 219 10.15 9.15 -18.07
CA ASP A 219 11.43 9.01 -18.77
C ASP A 219 12.62 8.76 -17.85
N GLN A 220 12.39 8.72 -16.54
CA GLN A 220 13.44 8.53 -15.54
C GLN A 220 13.07 7.41 -14.57
N LEU A 221 14.08 6.65 -14.17
CA LEU A 221 13.96 5.73 -13.04
C LEU A 221 13.97 6.54 -11.73
N GLY A 222 13.18 6.10 -10.75
CA GLY A 222 13.25 6.66 -9.41
C GLY A 222 14.67 6.55 -8.82
N GLU A 223 15.07 7.51 -8.00
CA GLU A 223 16.36 7.47 -7.30
C GLU A 223 16.42 6.29 -6.32
N ILE A 224 17.59 5.69 -6.19
CA ILE A 224 17.83 4.65 -5.20
C ILE A 224 18.03 5.33 -3.84
N THR A 225 17.08 5.08 -2.95
CA THR A 225 17.16 5.53 -1.55
C THR A 225 17.34 4.30 -0.67
N ARG A 226 18.40 4.26 0.14
CA ARG A 226 18.53 3.19 1.13
C ARG A 226 17.48 3.35 2.22
N GLN A 227 16.76 2.26 2.47
CA GLN A 227 15.69 2.16 3.46
C GLN A 227 15.96 0.93 4.34
N ASP A 228 17.08 0.97 5.05
CA ASP A 228 17.61 -0.18 5.80
C ASP A 228 16.61 -0.64 6.88
N LYS A 229 16.07 0.30 7.65
CA LYS A 229 15.12 0.00 8.73
C LYS A 229 13.79 -0.55 8.20
N MET A 230 13.33 0.01 7.08
CA MET A 230 12.14 -0.49 6.40
C MET A 230 12.35 -1.92 5.88
N PHE A 231 13.51 -2.19 5.30
CA PHE A 231 13.87 -3.52 4.80
C PHE A 231 13.97 -4.55 5.92
N ASP A 232 14.59 -4.19 7.05
CA ASP A 232 14.72 -5.06 8.22
C ASP A 232 13.38 -5.47 8.82
N ILE A 233 12.40 -4.54 8.90
CA ILE A 233 11.06 -4.86 9.41
C ILE A 233 10.29 -5.80 8.46
N PHE A 234 10.46 -5.68 7.13
CA PHE A 234 9.92 -6.65 6.19
C PHE A 234 10.53 -8.04 6.41
N LYS A 235 11.86 -8.14 6.56
CA LYS A 235 12.54 -9.43 6.84
C LYS A 235 12.12 -10.03 8.17
N GLU A 236 11.92 -9.23 9.22
CA GLU A 236 11.39 -9.69 10.50
C GLU A 236 10.01 -10.36 10.32
N HIS A 237 9.12 -9.71 9.58
CA HIS A 237 7.77 -10.24 9.33
C HIS A 237 7.76 -11.48 8.45
N HIS A 238 8.66 -11.59 7.47
CA HIS A 238 8.81 -12.82 6.67
C HIS A 238 9.21 -14.01 7.54
N ARG A 239 10.14 -13.81 8.50
CA ARG A 239 10.50 -14.87 9.46
C ARG A 239 9.30 -15.31 10.30
N TRP A 240 8.44 -14.39 10.69
CA TRP A 240 7.21 -14.72 11.42
C TRP A 240 6.23 -15.51 10.57
N GLN A 241 6.06 -15.13 9.31
CA GLN A 241 5.23 -15.86 8.36
C GLN A 241 5.75 -17.28 8.11
N ASP A 242 7.07 -17.46 8.05
CA ASP A 242 7.69 -18.77 7.92
C ASP A 242 7.43 -19.66 9.14
N ILE A 243 7.50 -19.09 10.34
CA ILE A 243 7.21 -19.82 11.59
C ILE A 243 5.73 -20.24 11.64
N ILE A 244 4.82 -19.37 11.17
CA ILE A 244 3.38 -19.66 11.16
C ILE A 244 3.00 -20.59 9.99
N GLY A 245 3.82 -20.62 8.93
CA GLY A 245 3.55 -21.39 7.71
C GLY A 245 2.51 -20.72 6.78
N ILE A 246 2.32 -19.40 6.87
CA ILE A 246 1.37 -18.64 6.06
C ILE A 246 2.10 -17.47 5.40
N ARG A 247 2.40 -17.60 4.12
CA ARG A 247 3.03 -16.56 3.31
C ARG A 247 2.10 -15.97 2.27
N THR A 248 1.19 -16.79 1.74
CA THR A 248 0.30 -16.41 0.64
C THR A 248 -1.16 -16.46 1.07
N VAL A 249 -2.01 -15.80 0.28
CA VAL A 249 -3.47 -15.86 0.47
C VAL A 249 -3.99 -17.29 0.31
N GLY A 250 -3.35 -18.11 -0.55
CA GLY A 250 -3.66 -19.52 -0.68
C GLY A 250 -3.48 -20.28 0.63
N ASP A 251 -2.32 -20.12 1.29
CA ASP A 251 -2.04 -20.73 2.61
C ASP A 251 -3.04 -20.24 3.66
N PHE A 252 -3.27 -18.92 3.70
CA PHE A 252 -4.20 -18.30 4.63
C PHE A 252 -5.61 -18.87 4.50
N ASN A 253 -6.14 -18.93 3.28
CA ASN A 253 -7.48 -19.46 3.03
C ASN A 253 -7.60 -20.95 3.39
N GLN A 254 -6.56 -21.74 3.15
CA GLN A 254 -6.52 -23.13 3.59
C GLN A 254 -6.57 -23.26 5.11
N ALA A 255 -5.77 -22.45 5.83
CA ALA A 255 -5.75 -22.43 7.29
C ALA A 255 -7.10 -21.99 7.87
N VAL A 256 -7.74 -20.96 7.31
CA VAL A 256 -9.09 -20.51 7.69
C VAL A 256 -10.12 -21.62 7.45
N THR A 257 -10.02 -22.33 6.31
CA THR A 257 -10.92 -23.45 5.99
C THR A 257 -10.77 -24.62 6.96
N ALA A 258 -9.54 -24.86 7.43
CA ALA A 258 -9.22 -25.89 8.42
C ALA A 258 -9.60 -25.49 9.87
N GLY A 259 -10.12 -24.27 10.09
CA GLY A 259 -10.59 -23.82 11.40
C GLY A 259 -9.56 -23.03 12.24
N PHE A 260 -8.36 -22.72 11.70
CA PHE A 260 -7.28 -22.05 12.43
C PHE A 260 -7.41 -20.52 12.49
N SER A 261 -8.56 -19.93 12.15
CA SER A 261 -8.74 -18.46 12.12
C SER A 261 -8.47 -17.79 13.47
N ILE A 262 -8.89 -18.41 14.58
CA ILE A 262 -8.68 -17.86 15.93
C ILE A 262 -7.21 -17.92 16.31
N ASP A 263 -6.51 -19.02 15.98
CA ASP A 263 -5.08 -19.15 16.26
C ASP A 263 -4.26 -18.11 15.50
N ILE A 264 -4.58 -17.87 14.22
CA ILE A 264 -3.94 -16.83 13.39
C ILE A 264 -4.14 -15.45 14.03
N ILE A 265 -5.35 -15.11 14.49
CA ILE A 265 -5.64 -13.85 15.18
C ILE A 265 -4.78 -13.75 16.44
N ASN A 266 -4.83 -14.74 17.32
CA ASN A 266 -4.12 -14.71 18.60
C ASN A 266 -2.60 -14.61 18.42
N ILE A 267 -2.01 -15.36 17.49
CA ILE A 267 -0.58 -15.31 17.23
C ILE A 267 -0.19 -13.94 16.66
N SER A 268 -0.96 -13.39 15.71
CA SER A 268 -0.68 -12.08 15.13
C SER A 268 -0.75 -10.95 16.18
N GLU A 269 -1.75 -10.99 17.06
CA GLU A 269 -1.88 -10.02 18.16
C GLU A 269 -0.74 -10.14 19.17
N ALA A 270 -0.33 -11.37 19.52
CA ALA A 270 0.79 -11.62 20.42
C ALA A 270 2.13 -11.13 19.84
N LEU A 271 2.37 -11.35 18.55
CA LEU A 271 3.57 -10.87 17.86
C LEU A 271 3.62 -9.32 17.85
N GLN A 272 2.51 -8.67 17.58
CA GLN A 272 2.43 -7.21 17.62
C GLN A 272 2.66 -6.67 19.03
N GLU A 273 2.03 -7.27 20.05
CA GLU A 273 2.22 -6.87 21.44
C GLU A 273 3.67 -7.04 21.89
N LYS A 274 4.30 -8.16 21.52
CA LYS A 274 5.73 -8.41 21.77
C LYS A 274 6.60 -7.29 21.21
N LYS A 275 6.33 -6.85 19.97
CA LYS A 275 7.11 -5.76 19.34
C LYS A 275 6.91 -4.43 20.06
N ILE A 276 5.68 -4.11 20.46
CA ILE A 276 5.38 -2.88 21.22
C ILE A 276 6.06 -2.91 22.59
N ALA A 277 6.07 -4.06 23.27
CA ALA A 277 6.78 -4.25 24.53
C ALA A 277 8.29 -4.04 24.39
N GLN A 278 8.91 -4.60 23.35
CA GLN A 278 10.33 -4.38 23.06
C GLN A 278 10.66 -2.90 22.86
N ILE A 279 9.84 -2.17 22.07
CA ILE A 279 10.00 -0.72 21.88
C ILE A 279 9.90 0.02 23.21
N ALA A 280 8.96 -0.35 24.08
CA ALA A 280 8.80 0.27 25.38
C ALA A 280 9.97 -0.01 26.33
N GLU A 281 10.54 -1.22 26.29
CA GLU A 281 11.76 -1.58 27.03
C GLU A 281 12.96 -0.75 26.56
N ASP A 282 13.15 -0.63 25.24
CA ASP A 282 14.23 0.19 24.67
C ASP A 282 14.14 1.66 25.10
N ILE A 283 12.91 2.22 25.11
CA ILE A 283 12.65 3.58 25.60
C ILE A 283 12.99 3.70 27.08
N ALA A 284 12.56 2.75 27.91
CA ALA A 284 12.77 2.78 29.36
C ALA A 284 14.25 2.62 29.74
N GLN A 285 15.03 1.87 28.95
CA GLN A 285 16.47 1.67 29.16
C GLN A 285 17.31 2.86 28.70
N ARG A 286 16.84 3.63 27.72
CA ARG A 286 17.54 4.80 27.17
C ARG A 286 17.42 5.98 28.13
N LYS A 287 18.49 6.28 28.85
CA LYS A 287 18.53 7.40 29.81
C LYS A 287 18.26 8.74 29.12
N GLY A 288 17.46 9.58 29.76
CA GLY A 288 17.22 10.96 29.33
C GLY A 288 16.07 11.14 28.36
N VAL A 289 15.40 10.10 27.90
CA VAL A 289 14.21 10.21 27.03
C VAL A 289 13.07 10.88 27.80
N LYS A 290 12.61 12.03 27.29
CA LYS A 290 11.45 12.78 27.79
C LYS A 290 10.31 12.82 26.79
N LEU A 291 10.60 12.60 25.51
CA LEU A 291 9.67 12.69 24.40
C LEU A 291 9.73 11.45 23.53
N VAL A 292 8.60 10.80 23.36
CA VAL A 292 8.39 9.71 22.39
C VAL A 292 7.51 10.24 21.27
N LEU A 293 8.02 10.22 20.06
CA LEU A 293 7.34 10.66 18.83
C LEU A 293 6.87 9.44 18.04
N LEU A 294 5.57 9.32 17.82
CA LEU A 294 4.99 8.23 17.03
C LEU A 294 4.38 8.78 15.73
N ALA A 295 5.09 8.60 14.62
CA ALA A 295 4.62 9.02 13.30
C ALA A 295 4.13 7.84 12.47
N GLY A 296 3.48 8.16 11.38
CA GLY A 296 3.04 7.23 10.36
C GLY A 296 2.00 7.85 9.46
N PRO A 297 1.79 7.32 8.25
CA PRO A 297 0.85 7.87 7.29
C PRO A 297 -0.60 7.71 7.77
N SER A 298 -1.52 8.35 7.06
CA SER A 298 -2.96 8.26 7.39
C SER A 298 -3.45 6.80 7.40
N SER A 299 -4.30 6.47 8.39
CA SER A 299 -4.84 5.11 8.61
C SER A 299 -3.78 4.03 8.89
N SER A 300 -2.61 4.42 9.38
CA SER A 300 -1.59 3.45 9.82
C SER A 300 -1.83 2.87 11.22
N GLY A 301 -2.85 3.30 11.96
CA GLY A 301 -3.12 2.83 13.32
C GLY A 301 -2.24 3.49 14.39
N LYS A 302 -1.77 4.72 14.13
CA LYS A 302 -0.95 5.49 15.09
C LYS A 302 -1.60 5.63 16.45
N THR A 303 -2.85 6.04 16.48
CA THR A 303 -3.57 6.35 17.73
C THR A 303 -3.67 5.12 18.63
N THR A 304 -4.05 3.97 18.10
CA THR A 304 -4.07 2.72 18.86
C THR A 304 -2.67 2.27 19.26
N SER A 305 -1.69 2.39 18.36
CA SER A 305 -0.29 2.07 18.68
C SER A 305 0.26 2.96 19.79
N CYS A 306 -0.06 4.26 19.80
CA CYS A 306 0.29 5.20 20.86
C CYS A 306 -0.31 4.76 22.23
N LYS A 307 -1.58 4.35 22.24
CA LYS A 307 -2.26 3.86 23.44
C LYS A 307 -1.64 2.56 23.98
N ARG A 308 -1.39 1.59 23.11
CA ARG A 308 -0.74 0.32 23.47
C ARG A 308 0.69 0.54 23.96
N LEU A 309 1.47 1.38 23.26
CA LEU A 309 2.83 1.74 23.68
C LEU A 309 2.82 2.44 25.05
N SER A 310 1.87 3.33 25.30
CA SER A 310 1.72 3.98 26.60
C SER A 310 1.44 2.98 27.73
N ILE A 311 0.64 1.94 27.48
CA ILE A 311 0.43 0.86 28.46
C ILE A 311 1.75 0.15 28.75
N GLN A 312 2.52 -0.21 27.73
CA GLN A 312 3.80 -0.89 27.90
C GLN A 312 4.85 -0.01 28.59
N LEU A 313 4.85 1.30 28.32
CA LEU A 313 5.69 2.26 29.05
C LEU A 313 5.31 2.31 30.54
N ALA A 314 4.01 2.29 30.86
CA ALA A 314 3.54 2.24 32.25
C ALA A 314 3.94 0.94 32.96
N VAL A 315 3.91 -0.21 32.27
CA VAL A 315 4.41 -1.50 32.78
C VAL A 315 5.91 -1.42 33.11
N ASN A 316 6.68 -0.63 32.34
CA ASN A 316 8.11 -0.37 32.59
C ASN A 316 8.37 0.75 33.63
N GLY A 317 7.33 1.18 34.36
CA GLY A 317 7.46 2.15 35.46
C GLY A 317 7.46 3.63 35.06
N LEU A 318 7.29 3.95 33.78
CA LEU A 318 7.15 5.31 33.29
C LEU A 318 5.70 5.79 33.41
N LYS A 319 5.50 7.12 33.41
CA LYS A 319 4.16 7.73 33.40
C LYS A 319 3.91 8.45 32.11
N PRO A 320 3.36 7.80 31.08
CA PRO A 320 3.16 8.40 29.77
C PRO A 320 2.03 9.45 29.81
N LEU A 321 2.29 10.60 29.18
CA LEU A 321 1.33 11.66 28.92
C LEU A 321 1.11 11.75 27.40
N GLN A 322 -0.12 11.52 26.94
CA GLN A 322 -0.42 11.43 25.51
C GLN A 322 -0.90 12.77 24.95
N ILE A 323 -0.35 13.14 23.79
CA ILE A 323 -0.76 14.29 22.98
C ILE A 323 -0.96 13.83 21.54
N SER A 324 -2.06 14.25 20.90
CA SER A 324 -2.26 14.12 19.46
C SER A 324 -1.94 15.43 18.76
N LEU A 325 -1.12 15.39 17.72
CA LEU A 325 -0.83 16.55 16.89
C LEU A 325 -2.06 17.03 16.11
N ASP A 326 -3.06 16.17 15.90
CA ASP A 326 -4.31 16.54 15.25
C ASP A 326 -5.08 17.62 16.04
N ASP A 327 -4.83 17.76 17.35
CA ASP A 327 -5.41 18.84 18.16
C ASP A 327 -4.72 20.22 17.94
N TYR A 328 -3.55 20.24 17.28
CA TYR A 328 -2.76 21.44 17.01
C TYR A 328 -2.94 22.02 15.61
N PHE A 329 -3.92 21.56 14.83
CA PHE A 329 -4.22 22.20 13.55
C PHE A 329 -4.57 23.68 13.74
N VAL A 330 -4.04 24.52 12.85
CA VAL A 330 -4.47 25.92 12.75
C VAL A 330 -5.91 26.00 12.23
N ASP A 331 -6.56 27.15 12.43
CA ASP A 331 -7.88 27.36 11.82
C ASP A 331 -7.86 27.06 10.32
N ARG A 332 -8.93 26.44 9.79
CA ARG A 332 -9.02 26.01 8.38
C ARG A 332 -8.62 27.10 7.39
N GLU A 333 -9.02 28.35 7.66
CA GLU A 333 -8.72 29.50 6.79
C GLU A 333 -7.22 29.84 6.72
N LYS A 334 -6.43 29.38 7.73
CA LYS A 334 -4.98 29.55 7.80
C LYS A 334 -4.20 28.36 7.26
N THR A 335 -4.89 27.23 6.96
CA THR A 335 -4.25 26.04 6.40
C THR A 335 -3.66 26.38 5.01
N PRO A 336 -2.41 26.00 4.71
CA PRO A 336 -1.83 26.15 3.39
C PRO A 336 -2.71 25.53 2.30
N LYS A 337 -2.58 26.04 1.08
CA LYS A 337 -3.25 25.47 -0.08
C LYS A 337 -2.24 24.68 -0.93
N ASP A 338 -2.71 23.59 -1.55
CA ASP A 338 -1.96 22.83 -2.52
C ASP A 338 -1.94 23.52 -3.90
N GLU A 339 -1.28 22.89 -4.88
CA GLU A 339 -1.18 23.38 -6.26
C GLU A 339 -2.54 23.48 -6.98
N SER A 340 -3.55 22.77 -6.52
CA SER A 340 -4.92 22.83 -7.04
C SER A 340 -5.77 23.94 -6.41
N GLY A 341 -5.24 24.60 -5.36
CA GLY A 341 -5.92 25.64 -4.59
C GLY A 341 -6.80 25.11 -3.45
N GLU A 342 -6.80 23.80 -3.21
CA GLU A 342 -7.48 23.15 -2.09
C GLU A 342 -6.61 23.19 -0.82
N TYR A 343 -7.24 23.05 0.36
CA TYR A 343 -6.50 23.06 1.63
C TYR A 343 -5.61 21.82 1.77
N ASP A 344 -4.29 22.02 1.95
CA ASP A 344 -3.29 20.98 2.19
C ASP A 344 -3.20 20.62 3.69
N TYR A 345 -4.09 19.76 4.15
CA TYR A 345 -4.08 19.25 5.53
C TYR A 345 -2.92 18.30 5.83
N GLU A 346 -2.22 17.82 4.80
CA GLU A 346 -1.02 16.98 4.97
C GLU A 346 0.25 17.81 5.12
N SER A 347 0.18 19.14 4.96
CA SER A 347 1.32 20.05 5.17
C SER A 347 1.66 20.17 6.66
N ILE A 348 2.95 20.20 7.01
CA ILE A 348 3.38 20.47 8.39
C ILE A 348 2.95 21.85 8.86
N TYR A 349 2.82 22.81 7.95
CA TYR A 349 2.36 24.18 8.25
C TYR A 349 0.84 24.29 8.46
N ALA A 350 0.11 23.16 8.35
CA ALA A 350 -1.25 23.07 8.85
C ALA A 350 -1.30 22.96 10.38
N LEU A 351 -0.15 22.71 11.02
CA LEU A 351 0.00 22.69 12.48
C LEU A 351 0.52 24.01 13.02
N ASP A 352 0.13 24.37 14.23
CA ASP A 352 0.70 25.50 14.98
C ASP A 352 2.04 25.09 15.62
N LEU A 353 3.10 25.07 14.81
CA LEU A 353 4.44 24.69 15.24
C LEU A 353 4.98 25.55 16.37
N LYS A 354 4.59 26.82 16.43
CA LYS A 354 4.99 27.73 17.50
C LYS A 354 4.40 27.30 18.83
N LEU A 355 3.08 27.08 18.87
CA LEU A 355 2.37 26.64 20.06
C LEU A 355 2.90 25.27 20.53
N ILE A 356 3.16 24.33 19.61
CA ILE A 356 3.73 23.02 19.95
C ILE A 356 5.06 23.17 20.68
N ASN A 357 6.00 23.92 20.13
CA ASN A 357 7.32 24.10 20.73
C ASN A 357 7.24 24.86 22.07
N GLU A 358 6.42 25.91 22.17
CA GLU A 358 6.19 26.62 23.42
C GLU A 358 5.66 25.71 24.52
N GLN A 359 4.66 24.88 24.22
CA GLN A 359 4.04 23.98 25.19
C GLN A 359 4.96 22.82 25.58
N PHE A 360 5.69 22.23 24.64
CA PHE A 360 6.63 21.15 24.95
C PHE A 360 7.77 21.64 25.84
N ASN A 361 8.35 22.80 25.54
CA ASN A 361 9.37 23.40 26.38
C ASN A 361 8.87 23.77 27.78
N ALA A 362 7.64 24.28 27.90
CA ALA A 362 7.01 24.56 29.19
C ALA A 362 6.79 23.28 30.01
N LEU A 363 6.29 22.20 29.36
CA LEU A 363 6.13 20.89 30.01
C LEU A 363 7.46 20.34 30.51
N PHE A 364 8.55 20.45 29.73
CA PHE A 364 9.87 19.97 30.15
C PHE A 364 10.48 20.78 31.29
N ARG A 365 10.03 22.02 31.51
CA ARG A 365 10.35 22.80 32.72
C ARG A 365 9.44 22.52 33.90
N GLY A 366 8.45 21.59 33.75
CA GLY A 366 7.48 21.26 34.79
C GLY A 366 6.37 22.30 34.94
N GLU A 367 6.15 23.17 33.96
CA GLU A 367 5.05 24.14 33.93
C GLU A 367 3.74 23.48 33.51
N GLU A 368 2.61 24.04 33.96
CA GLU A 368 1.28 23.59 33.52
C GLU A 368 0.89 24.28 32.23
N VAL A 369 0.45 23.51 31.22
CA VAL A 369 -0.07 24.02 29.94
C VAL A 369 -1.51 23.59 29.71
N GLU A 370 -2.30 24.42 29.03
CA GLU A 370 -3.63 24.05 28.56
C GLU A 370 -3.53 23.60 27.11
N LEU A 371 -3.90 22.33 26.83
CA LEU A 371 -3.85 21.76 25.49
C LEU A 371 -4.92 22.37 24.57
N PRO A 372 -4.63 22.60 23.29
CA PRO A 372 -5.64 22.96 22.31
C PRO A 372 -6.55 21.77 21.99
N LYS A 373 -7.65 22.04 21.30
CA LYS A 373 -8.53 21.05 20.67
C LYS A 373 -8.96 21.54 19.32
N TYR A 374 -8.74 20.75 18.28
CA TYR A 374 -9.22 21.08 16.95
C TYR A 374 -10.58 20.42 16.68
N ASP A 375 -11.51 21.22 16.20
CA ASP A 375 -12.84 20.76 15.80
C ASP A 375 -12.91 20.61 14.28
N PHE A 376 -12.85 19.37 13.81
CA PHE A 376 -12.85 19.04 12.38
C PHE A 376 -14.13 19.46 11.65
N GLN A 377 -15.26 19.55 12.32
CA GLN A 377 -16.52 19.98 11.71
C GLN A 377 -16.51 21.47 11.44
N SER A 378 -16.23 22.28 12.46
CA SER A 378 -16.16 23.74 12.32
C SER A 378 -14.86 24.24 11.66
N GLY A 379 -13.79 23.42 11.68
CA GLY A 379 -12.46 23.82 11.19
C GLY A 379 -11.78 24.86 12.07
N LYS A 380 -12.03 24.84 13.37
CA LYS A 380 -11.51 25.84 14.32
C LYS A 380 -10.71 25.18 15.43
N SER A 381 -9.59 25.82 15.80
CA SER A 381 -8.83 25.50 17.00
C SER A 381 -9.46 26.21 18.22
N LYS A 382 -9.59 25.49 19.32
CA LYS A 382 -10.20 25.96 20.58
C LYS A 382 -9.32 25.56 21.76
N ARG A 383 -9.47 26.25 22.88
CA ARG A 383 -8.95 25.76 24.15
C ARG A 383 -9.76 24.56 24.61
N SER A 384 -9.08 23.46 25.02
CA SER A 384 -9.76 22.23 25.43
C SER A 384 -10.24 22.24 26.88
N GLY A 385 -9.71 23.12 27.73
CA GLY A 385 -9.84 23.08 29.18
C GLY A 385 -9.00 21.99 29.86
N LYS A 386 -8.35 21.10 29.06
CA LYS A 386 -7.49 20.03 29.56
C LYS A 386 -6.10 20.59 29.87
N LYS A 387 -5.74 20.59 31.15
CA LYS A 387 -4.42 21.00 31.62
C LYS A 387 -3.50 19.81 31.77
N LEU A 388 -2.24 20.00 31.43
CA LEU A 388 -1.18 19.00 31.48
C LEU A 388 0.04 19.57 32.21
N LYS A 389 0.68 18.76 33.03
CA LYS A 389 1.94 19.09 33.72
C LYS A 389 2.81 17.86 33.78
N MET A 390 4.11 18.01 33.49
CA MET A 390 5.10 16.95 33.63
C MET A 390 5.88 17.01 34.92
N ASN A 391 6.32 15.84 35.39
CA ASN A 391 7.32 15.66 36.44
C ASN A 391 8.40 14.67 35.97
N ASP A 392 9.42 14.43 36.80
CA ASP A 392 10.59 13.63 36.42
C ASP A 392 10.30 12.16 36.03
N HIS A 393 9.13 11.64 36.41
CA HIS A 393 8.71 10.29 36.04
C HIS A 393 7.81 10.24 34.81
N ASN A 394 7.48 11.40 34.23
CA ASN A 394 6.63 11.46 33.05
C ASN A 394 7.49 11.34 31.77
N VAL A 395 6.90 10.67 30.78
CA VAL A 395 7.35 10.71 29.40
C VAL A 395 6.21 11.23 28.53
N LEU A 396 6.49 12.21 27.68
CA LEU A 396 5.51 12.75 26.75
C LEU A 396 5.45 11.83 25.52
N VAL A 397 4.26 11.33 25.18
CA VAL A 397 4.04 10.49 24.01
C VAL A 397 3.17 11.27 23.02
N VAL A 398 3.77 11.65 21.90
CA VAL A 398 3.14 12.50 20.88
C VAL A 398 2.92 11.70 19.61
N GLU A 399 1.66 11.62 19.16
CA GLU A 399 1.36 10.96 17.90
C GLU A 399 0.86 11.94 16.85
N GLY A 400 1.24 11.70 15.59
CA GLY A 400 0.75 12.47 14.45
C GLY A 400 1.53 12.17 13.17
N ILE A 401 1.00 12.59 12.04
CA ILE A 401 1.63 12.32 10.74
C ILE A 401 3.01 12.97 10.60
N HIS A 402 3.23 14.11 11.26
CA HIS A 402 4.47 14.90 11.21
C HIS A 402 5.45 14.64 12.36
N ALA A 403 5.17 13.67 13.25
CA ALA A 403 5.95 13.48 14.46
C ALA A 403 7.45 13.18 14.21
N LEU A 404 7.85 12.66 13.03
CA LEU A 404 9.25 12.45 12.66
C LEU A 404 9.86 13.58 11.80
N ASN A 405 9.10 14.62 11.46
CA ASN A 405 9.66 15.75 10.74
C ASN A 405 10.55 16.58 11.70
N PRO A 406 11.84 16.83 11.35
CA PRO A 406 12.76 17.58 12.23
C PRO A 406 12.30 18.99 12.57
N GLU A 407 11.50 19.64 11.72
CA GLU A 407 10.97 20.97 11.97
C GLU A 407 10.05 21.00 13.20
N LEU A 408 9.38 19.88 13.51
CA LEU A 408 8.47 19.79 14.66
C LEU A 408 9.20 19.98 15.99
N THR A 409 10.42 19.45 16.11
CA THR A 409 11.17 19.36 17.37
C THR A 409 12.55 20.03 17.29
N SER A 410 12.68 21.05 16.42
CA SER A 410 13.95 21.75 16.17
C SER A 410 14.59 22.41 17.43
N GLN A 411 13.80 22.61 18.49
CA GLN A 411 14.22 23.21 19.75
C GLN A 411 14.44 22.17 20.87
N ILE A 412 14.34 20.88 20.59
CA ILE A 412 14.44 19.81 21.59
C ILE A 412 15.69 18.97 21.27
N PRO A 413 16.59 18.74 22.26
CA PRO A 413 17.78 17.93 22.06
C PRO A 413 17.45 16.48 21.64
N ASP A 414 18.15 15.96 20.64
CA ASP A 414 17.89 14.63 20.07
C ASP A 414 18.02 13.50 21.10
N GLU A 415 18.93 13.62 22.07
CA GLU A 415 19.10 12.65 23.14
C GLU A 415 17.89 12.50 24.06
N GLN A 416 16.98 13.48 24.07
CA GLN A 416 15.72 13.44 24.82
C GLN A 416 14.56 12.84 24.02
N ILE A 417 14.77 12.52 22.74
CA ILE A 417 13.73 12.07 21.82
C ILE A 417 13.93 10.59 21.47
N TYR A 418 12.83 9.85 21.46
CA TYR A 418 12.75 8.51 20.86
C TYR A 418 11.68 8.49 19.78
N ARG A 419 12.05 8.09 18.57
CA ARG A 419 11.22 8.17 17.37
C ARG A 419 10.72 6.80 16.95
N VAL A 420 9.40 6.64 16.82
CA VAL A 420 8.74 5.42 16.35
C VAL A 420 7.99 5.70 15.06
N TYR A 421 8.22 4.89 14.03
CA TYR A 421 7.46 4.96 12.79
C TYR A 421 6.49 3.79 12.70
N ALA A 422 5.18 4.07 12.65
CA ALA A 422 4.11 3.10 12.53
C ALA A 422 3.59 3.06 11.08
N SER A 423 3.75 1.93 10.40
CA SER A 423 3.29 1.75 9.02
C SER A 423 2.55 0.44 8.83
N VAL A 424 1.63 0.41 7.87
CA VAL A 424 0.92 -0.81 7.47
C VAL A 424 1.74 -1.50 6.40
N LEU A 425 2.66 -2.38 6.77
CA LEU A 425 3.47 -3.12 5.82
C LEU A 425 2.81 -4.47 5.55
N THR A 426 2.00 -4.52 4.49
CA THR A 426 1.31 -5.76 4.10
C THR A 426 2.32 -6.75 3.58
N THR A 427 2.55 -7.83 4.32
CA THR A 427 3.58 -8.83 4.01
C THR A 427 3.01 -10.11 3.39
N ILE A 428 1.70 -10.35 3.52
CA ILE A 428 1.04 -11.46 2.85
C ILE A 428 0.95 -11.19 1.34
N LEU A 429 1.27 -12.18 0.52
CA LEU A 429 1.21 -12.10 -0.94
C LEU A 429 -0.05 -12.79 -1.47
N LEU A 430 -0.55 -12.41 -2.63
CA LEU A 430 -1.53 -13.26 -3.33
C LEU A 430 -0.88 -14.58 -3.76
N ASP A 431 0.24 -14.48 -4.44
CA ASP A 431 1.20 -15.54 -4.75
C ASP A 431 2.61 -14.92 -4.88
N ASN A 432 3.65 -15.71 -5.16
CA ASN A 432 5.04 -15.25 -5.20
C ASN A 432 5.31 -14.07 -6.15
N HIS A 433 4.48 -13.87 -7.18
CA HIS A 433 4.64 -12.81 -8.18
C HIS A 433 3.61 -11.67 -8.03
N ASN A 434 2.65 -11.80 -7.13
CA ASN A 434 1.56 -10.84 -6.93
C ASN A 434 1.57 -10.29 -5.50
N TYR A 435 2.32 -9.22 -5.27
CA TYR A 435 2.33 -8.52 -3.99
C TYR A 435 1.03 -7.72 -3.77
N ILE A 436 0.76 -7.40 -2.51
CA ILE A 436 -0.38 -6.57 -2.10
C ILE A 436 0.14 -5.19 -1.71
N PRO A 437 -0.27 -4.11 -2.41
CA PRO A 437 0.18 -2.77 -2.07
C PRO A 437 -0.25 -2.36 -0.65
N THR A 438 0.68 -1.84 0.14
CA THR A 438 0.40 -1.29 1.47
C THR A 438 -0.62 -0.15 1.43
N THR A 439 -0.66 0.57 0.31
CA THR A 439 -1.62 1.64 0.04
C THR A 439 -3.06 1.14 -0.03
N ASP A 440 -3.28 -0.07 -0.53
CA ASP A 440 -4.62 -0.66 -0.66
C ASP A 440 -5.19 -0.98 0.72
N ASN A 441 -4.39 -1.58 1.58
CA ASN A 441 -4.80 -1.87 2.95
C ASN A 441 -5.16 -0.58 3.71
N ARG A 442 -4.34 0.46 3.60
CA ARG A 442 -4.60 1.75 4.23
C ARG A 442 -5.85 2.45 3.66
N LEU A 443 -6.06 2.37 2.34
CA LEU A 443 -7.28 2.91 1.71
C LEU A 443 -8.52 2.19 2.23
N LEU A 444 -8.49 0.87 2.35
CA LEU A 444 -9.61 0.08 2.91
C LEU A 444 -9.89 0.45 4.37
N ARG A 445 -8.85 0.57 5.22
CA ARG A 445 -8.98 1.07 6.60
C ARG A 445 -9.63 2.45 6.62
N ARG A 446 -9.18 3.36 5.76
CA ARG A 446 -9.70 4.73 5.68
C ARG A 446 -11.16 4.76 5.24
N ILE A 447 -11.55 3.99 4.23
CA ILE A 447 -12.94 3.89 3.77
C ILE A 447 -13.86 3.47 4.91
N ILE A 448 -13.49 2.44 5.66
CA ILE A 448 -14.32 1.96 6.78
C ILE A 448 -14.40 3.01 7.88
N ARG A 449 -13.26 3.57 8.32
CA ARG A 449 -13.19 4.58 9.37
C ARG A 449 -13.98 5.84 9.00
N ASP A 450 -13.74 6.39 7.82
CA ASP A 450 -14.35 7.64 7.40
C ASP A 450 -15.85 7.49 7.19
N ASN A 451 -16.31 6.35 6.71
CA ASN A 451 -17.75 6.04 6.66
C ASN A 451 -18.37 5.96 8.05
N LYS A 452 -17.75 5.19 8.95
CA LYS A 452 -18.30 4.91 10.28
C LYS A 452 -18.32 6.12 11.22
N TYR A 453 -17.26 6.92 11.22
CA TYR A 453 -17.05 7.96 12.21
C TYR A 453 -17.18 9.39 11.68
N ARG A 454 -17.14 9.56 10.35
CA ARG A 454 -17.15 10.87 9.70
C ARG A 454 -18.29 11.05 8.71
N GLY A 455 -19.07 9.99 8.44
CA GLY A 455 -20.20 10.01 7.49
C GLY A 455 -19.74 10.22 6.04
N VAL A 456 -18.47 9.97 5.71
CA VAL A 456 -17.91 10.14 4.36
C VAL A 456 -18.10 8.87 3.56
N SER A 457 -18.55 8.97 2.32
CA SER A 457 -18.75 7.82 1.43
C SER A 457 -17.42 7.21 0.96
N ALA A 458 -17.48 5.94 0.51
CA ALA A 458 -16.34 5.29 -0.14
C ALA A 458 -15.89 6.06 -1.40
N GLN A 459 -16.83 6.58 -2.18
CA GLN A 459 -16.54 7.42 -3.36
C GLN A 459 -15.71 8.64 -2.97
N GLU A 460 -16.14 9.43 -2.00
CA GLU A 460 -15.41 10.63 -1.56
C GLU A 460 -14.04 10.29 -0.97
N THR A 461 -13.93 9.18 -0.24
CA THR A 461 -12.64 8.73 0.31
C THR A 461 -11.66 8.36 -0.81
N ILE A 462 -12.12 7.63 -1.84
CA ILE A 462 -11.31 7.30 -3.03
C ILE A 462 -10.94 8.56 -3.80
N HIS A 463 -11.87 9.51 -3.97
CA HIS A 463 -11.63 10.79 -4.65
C HIS A 463 -10.48 11.57 -4.01
N ARG A 464 -10.45 11.66 -2.68
CA ARG A 464 -9.43 12.39 -1.92
C ARG A 464 -8.09 11.65 -1.79
N TRP A 465 -8.07 10.34 -2.07
CA TRP A 465 -6.88 9.52 -1.82
C TRP A 465 -5.61 9.95 -2.55
N PRO A 466 -5.64 10.38 -3.83
CA PRO A 466 -4.47 10.89 -4.52
C PRO A 466 -3.83 12.11 -3.83
N SER A 467 -4.61 13.07 -3.33
CA SER A 467 -4.11 14.23 -2.59
C SER A 467 -3.43 13.81 -1.29
N VAL A 468 -4.04 12.89 -0.52
CA VAL A 468 -3.41 12.32 0.68
C VAL A 468 -2.06 11.68 0.35
N ARG A 469 -1.99 10.89 -0.73
CA ARG A 469 -0.74 10.25 -1.17
C ARG A 469 0.34 11.26 -1.60
N ALA A 470 -0.05 12.34 -2.25
CA ALA A 470 0.87 13.42 -2.62
C ALA A 470 1.47 14.08 -1.38
N GLY A 471 0.65 14.39 -0.38
CA GLY A 471 1.08 14.95 0.90
C GLY A 471 2.01 14.00 1.67
N GLU A 472 1.68 12.70 1.74
CA GLU A 472 2.54 11.70 2.38
C GLU A 472 3.92 11.59 1.74
N ASN A 473 3.98 11.59 0.41
CA ASN A 473 5.24 11.55 -0.33
C ASN A 473 6.12 12.80 -0.07
N LYS A 474 5.50 13.94 0.18
CA LYS A 474 6.20 15.21 0.42
C LYS A 474 6.62 15.38 1.88
N TRP A 475 5.75 15.02 2.83
CA TRP A 475 5.85 15.44 4.22
C TRP A 475 6.10 14.32 5.24
N ILE A 476 5.93 13.04 4.85
CA ILE A 476 6.00 11.92 5.80
C ILE A 476 7.09 10.92 5.43
N PHE A 477 7.04 10.35 4.22
CA PHE A 477 7.98 9.30 3.81
C PHE A 477 9.46 9.73 3.76
N PRO A 478 9.83 10.99 3.45
CA PRO A 478 11.23 11.40 3.51
C PRO A 478 11.86 11.27 4.90
N PHE A 479 11.05 11.25 5.97
CA PHE A 479 11.52 11.22 7.35
C PHE A 479 11.38 9.86 8.04
N GLN A 480 10.86 8.84 7.35
CA GLN A 480 10.58 7.54 7.98
C GLN A 480 11.85 6.84 8.51
N GLU A 481 12.99 6.98 7.83
CA GLU A 481 14.27 6.41 8.27
C GLU A 481 14.89 7.15 9.46
N ASN A 482 14.35 8.31 9.88
CA ASN A 482 14.74 9.00 11.12
C ASN A 482 14.27 8.27 12.39
N ALA A 483 13.39 7.25 12.25
CA ALA A 483 12.89 6.50 13.40
C ALA A 483 13.98 5.71 14.13
N ASP A 484 13.96 5.68 15.46
CA ASP A 484 14.76 4.78 16.27
C ASP A 484 14.21 3.34 16.19
N ALA A 485 12.89 3.20 16.10
CA ALA A 485 12.21 1.92 15.91
C ALA A 485 11.10 2.01 14.88
N MET A 486 10.87 0.90 14.16
CA MET A 486 9.73 0.75 13.26
C MET A 486 8.74 -0.28 13.78
N LEU A 487 7.44 0.04 13.66
CA LEU A 487 6.33 -0.81 14.04
C LEU A 487 5.47 -1.12 12.81
N ASN A 488 5.44 -2.38 12.40
CA ASN A 488 4.45 -2.83 11.42
C ASN A 488 3.09 -2.99 12.11
N THR A 489 2.11 -2.26 11.62
CA THR A 489 0.73 -2.28 12.14
C THR A 489 -0.21 -3.15 11.32
N ALA A 490 0.27 -3.78 10.23
CA ALA A 490 -0.51 -4.75 9.48
C ALA A 490 -0.63 -6.07 10.26
N MET A 491 -1.83 -6.63 10.25
CA MET A 491 -2.11 -7.95 10.79
C MET A 491 -2.25 -8.97 9.67
N LEU A 492 -1.72 -10.17 9.86
CA LEU A 492 -1.77 -11.23 8.84
C LEU A 492 -3.21 -11.55 8.39
N TYR A 493 -4.15 -11.48 9.33
CA TYR A 493 -5.58 -11.78 9.09
C TYR A 493 -6.41 -10.57 8.65
N GLU A 494 -5.81 -9.39 8.60
CA GLU A 494 -6.51 -8.11 8.52
C GLU A 494 -7.44 -7.98 7.32
N LEU A 495 -6.93 -8.29 6.12
CA LEU A 495 -7.71 -8.13 4.88
C LEU A 495 -8.93 -9.04 4.83
N ALA A 496 -8.86 -10.22 5.44
CA ALA A 496 -9.98 -11.14 5.57
C ALA A 496 -11.09 -10.59 6.48
N VAL A 497 -10.70 -9.85 7.53
CA VAL A 497 -11.66 -9.22 8.45
C VAL A 497 -12.21 -7.91 7.88
N ILE A 498 -11.34 -7.06 7.32
CA ILE A 498 -11.71 -5.78 6.69
C ILE A 498 -12.68 -6.00 5.53
N LYS A 499 -12.49 -7.04 4.74
CA LYS A 499 -13.35 -7.42 3.61
C LYS A 499 -14.82 -7.33 3.97
N MET A 500 -15.22 -7.86 5.13
CA MET A 500 -16.63 -7.96 5.53
C MET A 500 -17.32 -6.59 5.66
N GLN A 501 -16.57 -5.52 5.96
CA GLN A 501 -17.11 -4.16 6.05
C GLN A 501 -16.80 -3.32 4.81
N ALA A 502 -15.69 -3.55 4.14
CA ALA A 502 -15.28 -2.78 2.98
C ALA A 502 -16.09 -3.12 1.72
N GLU A 503 -16.39 -4.40 1.47
CA GLU A 503 -17.12 -4.82 0.27
C GLU A 503 -18.49 -4.13 0.11
N PRO A 504 -19.37 -4.07 1.12
CA PRO A 504 -20.63 -3.35 1.01
C PRO A 504 -20.46 -1.85 0.67
N LEU A 505 -19.46 -1.19 1.28
CA LEU A 505 -19.18 0.22 1.04
C LEU A 505 -18.67 0.48 -0.38
N LEU A 506 -17.79 -0.39 -0.88
CA LEU A 506 -17.26 -0.31 -2.23
C LEU A 506 -18.34 -0.60 -3.30
N GLN A 507 -19.29 -1.49 -3.00
CA GLN A 507 -20.43 -1.79 -3.90
C GLN A 507 -21.39 -0.62 -4.07
N LEU A 508 -21.41 0.32 -3.12
CA LEU A 508 -22.23 1.54 -3.21
C LEU A 508 -21.61 2.62 -4.12
N VAL A 509 -20.37 2.45 -4.58
CA VAL A 509 -19.74 3.41 -5.49
C VAL A 509 -20.36 3.28 -6.88
N PRO A 510 -20.96 4.37 -7.45
CA PRO A 510 -21.67 4.30 -8.71
C PRO A 510 -20.75 3.95 -9.90
N GLU A 511 -21.23 3.13 -10.84
CA GLU A 511 -20.45 2.76 -12.04
C GLU A 511 -20.12 3.94 -12.97
N ASN A 512 -20.89 5.02 -12.90
CA ASN A 512 -20.78 6.18 -13.78
C ASN A 512 -19.81 7.26 -13.25
N CYS A 513 -19.12 7.04 -12.12
CA CYS A 513 -18.13 7.96 -11.59
C CYS A 513 -16.69 7.45 -11.84
N GLU A 514 -15.71 8.34 -11.73
CA GLU A 514 -14.29 8.03 -11.99
C GLU A 514 -13.68 7.11 -10.92
N GLU A 515 -14.14 7.23 -9.68
CA GLU A 515 -13.71 6.46 -8.53
C GLU A 515 -14.10 4.97 -8.64
N TYR A 516 -15.05 4.65 -9.51
CA TYR A 516 -15.50 3.27 -9.71
C TYR A 516 -14.38 2.33 -10.18
N ALA A 517 -13.42 2.84 -10.97
CA ALA A 517 -12.26 2.04 -11.40
C ALA A 517 -11.48 1.48 -10.21
N GLU A 518 -11.25 2.29 -9.19
CA GLU A 518 -10.51 1.89 -7.99
C GLU A 518 -11.40 1.03 -7.06
N ALA A 519 -12.67 1.40 -6.88
CA ALA A 519 -13.62 0.60 -6.11
C ALA A 519 -13.77 -0.82 -6.69
N TYR A 520 -13.92 -0.93 -8.02
CA TYR A 520 -14.00 -2.22 -8.71
C TYR A 520 -12.72 -3.05 -8.56
N ARG A 521 -11.55 -2.41 -8.66
CA ARG A 521 -10.25 -3.05 -8.47
C ARG A 521 -10.11 -3.62 -7.05
N LEU A 522 -10.47 -2.85 -6.03
CA LEU A 522 -10.44 -3.27 -4.63
C LEU A 522 -11.43 -4.42 -4.36
N LEU A 523 -12.65 -4.34 -4.91
CA LEU A 523 -13.63 -5.43 -4.83
C LEU A 523 -13.10 -6.73 -5.43
N LYS A 524 -12.48 -6.63 -6.63
CA LYS A 524 -11.87 -7.78 -7.30
C LYS A 524 -10.73 -8.40 -6.47
N PHE A 525 -9.92 -7.55 -5.86
CA PHE A 525 -8.84 -7.96 -4.98
C PHE A 525 -9.35 -8.66 -3.72
N LEU A 526 -10.35 -8.11 -3.04
CA LEU A 526 -10.90 -8.68 -1.80
C LEU A 526 -11.54 -10.06 -2.00
N LYS A 527 -11.96 -10.39 -3.22
CA LYS A 527 -12.54 -11.72 -3.53
C LYS A 527 -11.57 -12.89 -3.28
N TYR A 528 -10.27 -12.64 -3.34
CA TYR A 528 -9.28 -13.70 -3.07
C TYR A 528 -9.25 -14.16 -1.61
N PHE A 529 -9.68 -13.32 -0.67
CA PHE A 529 -9.67 -13.62 0.75
C PHE A 529 -10.93 -14.34 1.19
N LYS A 530 -10.78 -15.39 1.98
CA LYS A 530 -11.88 -15.95 2.76
C LYS A 530 -12.15 -15.05 3.95
N GLY A 531 -13.39 -14.55 4.07
CA GLY A 531 -13.76 -13.60 5.13
C GLY A 531 -13.72 -14.24 6.53
N ILE A 532 -13.28 -13.47 7.52
CA ILE A 532 -13.31 -13.81 8.94
C ILE A 532 -14.20 -12.80 9.68
N PRO A 533 -15.17 -13.24 10.50
CA PRO A 533 -15.94 -12.33 11.34
C PRO A 533 -15.05 -11.59 12.35
N TYR A 534 -15.29 -10.29 12.52
CA TYR A 534 -14.49 -9.44 13.43
C TYR A 534 -14.82 -9.63 14.91
N ASN A 535 -15.85 -10.39 15.25
CA ASN A 535 -16.30 -10.60 16.63
C ASN A 535 -15.22 -11.19 17.56
N ASN A 536 -14.34 -12.01 16.99
CA ASN A 536 -13.25 -12.70 17.71
C ASN A 536 -12.01 -11.84 17.94
N LEU A 537 -12.00 -10.58 17.47
CA LEU A 537 -10.87 -9.68 17.70
C LEU A 537 -10.83 -9.21 19.15
N PRO A 538 -9.66 -9.19 19.79
CA PRO A 538 -9.51 -8.57 21.11
C PRO A 538 -10.00 -7.13 21.10
N PRO A 539 -10.58 -6.62 22.21
CA PRO A 539 -11.04 -5.22 22.28
C PRO A 539 -9.89 -4.21 22.21
N THR A 540 -8.66 -4.65 22.48
CA THR A 540 -7.42 -3.85 22.37
C THR A 540 -6.74 -3.96 21.00
N SER A 541 -7.28 -4.78 20.08
CA SER A 541 -6.74 -4.91 18.73
C SER A 541 -6.69 -3.57 18.02
N LEU A 542 -5.60 -3.33 17.29
CA LEU A 542 -5.44 -2.13 16.46
C LEU A 542 -6.57 -1.97 15.45
N LEU A 543 -7.07 -3.08 14.90
CA LEU A 543 -8.15 -3.03 13.91
C LEU A 543 -9.46 -2.49 14.46
N ARG A 544 -9.67 -2.54 15.80
CA ARG A 544 -10.85 -1.96 16.44
C ARG A 544 -10.97 -0.45 16.27
N GLU A 545 -9.85 0.25 16.03
CA GLU A 545 -9.87 1.68 15.64
C GLU A 545 -10.73 1.92 14.40
N PHE A 546 -10.71 1.01 13.45
CA PHE A 546 -11.45 1.11 12.18
C PHE A 546 -12.80 0.41 12.23
N LEU A 547 -12.82 -0.80 12.79
CA LEU A 547 -13.99 -1.68 12.80
C LEU A 547 -14.98 -1.36 13.93
N GLY A 548 -14.52 -0.67 14.99
CA GLY A 548 -15.29 -0.38 16.19
C GLY A 548 -15.22 -1.47 17.25
N GLY A 549 -15.81 -1.19 18.43
CA GLY A 549 -15.78 -2.08 19.58
C GLY A 549 -14.42 -2.11 20.28
N SER A 550 -13.64 -1.02 20.20
CA SER A 550 -12.40 -0.85 20.95
C SER A 550 -12.69 -0.60 22.43
N SER A 551 -11.81 -1.10 23.31
CA SER A 551 -11.76 -0.69 24.72
C SER A 551 -11.07 0.67 24.91
N PHE A 552 -10.41 1.18 23.87
CA PHE A 552 -9.82 2.51 23.89
C PHE A 552 -10.83 3.58 23.50
N HIS A 553 -10.75 4.75 24.13
CA HIS A 553 -11.48 5.96 23.73
C HIS A 553 -10.64 6.77 22.74
N TYR A 554 -11.24 7.19 21.62
CA TYR A 554 -10.59 7.94 20.53
C TYR A 554 -11.08 9.39 20.50
#